data_d605ce67bbdca064140abf858ce32a7f
#
_entry.id   d605ce67bbdca064140abf858ce32a7f
#
_cell.length_a   1.000
_cell.length_b   1.000
_cell.length_c   1.000
_cell.angle_alpha   90.00
_cell.angle_beta   90.00
_cell.angle_gamma   90.00
#
_symmetry.space_group_name_H-M   'P 1'
#
loop_
_entity.id
_entity.type
_entity.pdbx_description
1 polymer ?
#
loop_
_entity_poly.entity_id
_entity_poly.type
_entity_poly.pdbx_seq_one_letter_code
_entity_poly.pdbx_strand_id
1 'polypeptide(L)'
;MSKIEPEIIKEITEKCLIIKVRQDFIDKYNGDIYEASRHEWRLSAKNVLKVDYALIVLDGVVKTVYTDLTWFPENLRLTFEGSAAPKSILDKYMGKRIPLNYVKDRGKNPCRYVNINIK
;
A
#
# COMPACT_ATOMS: atom_id res chain seq x y z
N MET A 1 -10.66 11.04 27.76
CA MET A 1 -9.83 10.01 27.19
C MET A 1 -8.90 10.61 26.14
N SER A 2 -7.63 10.39 26.28
CA SER A 2 -6.68 10.95 25.33
C SER A 2 -6.64 10.12 24.06
N LYS A 3 -6.51 10.79 22.93
CA LYS A 3 -6.26 10.15 21.66
C LYS A 3 -4.78 9.87 21.53
N ILE A 4 -4.45 8.67 21.14
CA ILE A 4 -3.07 8.31 20.88
C ILE A 4 -2.83 8.49 19.40
N GLU A 5 -1.94 9.40 19.05
CA GLU A 5 -1.56 9.61 17.66
C GLU A 5 -0.77 8.40 17.16
N PRO A 6 -1.00 7.98 15.93
CA PRO A 6 -0.19 6.91 15.36
C PRO A 6 1.28 7.30 15.34
N GLU A 7 2.13 6.35 15.65
CA GLU A 7 3.56 6.54 15.54
C GLU A 7 3.93 6.76 14.07
N ILE A 8 4.89 7.65 13.81
CA ILE A 8 5.34 7.89 12.44
C ILE A 8 6.44 6.89 12.11
N ILE A 9 6.33 6.25 10.95
CA ILE A 9 7.36 5.34 10.49
C ILE A 9 8.64 6.14 10.28
N LYS A 10 9.75 5.66 10.83
CA LYS A 10 11.04 6.36 10.68
C LYS A 10 11.57 6.22 9.28
N GLU A 11 11.55 5.00 8.75
CA GLU A 11 12.08 4.73 7.42
C GLU A 11 11.47 3.44 6.90
N ILE A 12 11.15 3.41 5.60
CA ILE A 12 10.72 2.18 4.93
C ILE A 12 11.96 1.59 4.27
N THR A 13 12.36 0.41 4.70
CA THR A 13 13.60 -0.21 4.25
C THR A 13 13.39 -1.33 3.22
N GLU A 14 12.18 -1.86 3.12
CA GLU A 14 11.87 -2.90 2.13
C GLU A 14 11.48 -2.28 0.80
N LYS A 15 11.47 -3.10 -0.24
CA LYS A 15 10.99 -2.70 -1.56
C LYS A 15 9.48 -2.76 -1.54
N CYS A 16 8.84 -1.62 -1.53
CA CYS A 16 7.40 -1.51 -1.28
C CYS A 16 6.68 -0.73 -2.34
N LEU A 17 5.40 -1.01 -2.46
CA LEU A 17 4.45 -0.18 -3.17
C LEU A 17 3.45 0.34 -2.14
N ILE A 18 3.41 1.66 -1.96
CA ILE A 18 2.39 2.28 -1.12
C ILE A 18 1.14 2.45 -1.97
N ILE A 19 0.02 1.93 -1.49
CA ILE A 19 -1.27 2.07 -2.17
C ILE A 19 -2.20 2.82 -1.23
N LYS A 20 -2.61 4.02 -1.63
CA LYS A 20 -3.54 4.83 -0.85
C LYS A 20 -4.96 4.47 -1.27
N VAL A 21 -5.77 4.03 -0.31
CA VAL A 21 -7.17 3.71 -0.54
C VAL A 21 -8.04 4.72 0.20
N ARG A 22 -9.29 4.85 -0.24
CA ARG A 22 -10.25 5.74 0.40
C ARG A 22 -11.34 4.91 1.05
N GLN A 23 -11.95 5.48 2.08
CA GLN A 23 -12.98 4.76 2.82
C GLN A 23 -14.17 4.37 1.92
N ASP A 24 -14.58 5.27 1.00
CA ASP A 24 -15.69 4.95 0.12
C ASP A 24 -15.38 3.74 -0.78
N PHE A 25 -14.11 3.56 -1.13
CA PHE A 25 -13.69 2.41 -1.91
C PHE A 25 -13.77 1.13 -1.09
N ILE A 26 -13.35 1.20 0.17
CA ILE A 26 -13.48 0.05 1.08
C ILE A 26 -14.95 -0.31 1.27
N ASP A 27 -15.81 0.70 1.42
CA ASP A 27 -17.25 0.50 1.60
C ASP A 27 -17.88 -0.17 0.38
N LYS A 28 -17.39 0.16 -0.81
CA LYS A 28 -17.83 -0.45 -2.04
C LYS A 28 -17.63 -1.97 -2.05
N TYR A 29 -16.62 -2.44 -1.35
CA TYR A 29 -16.32 -3.86 -1.22
C TYR A 29 -16.76 -4.42 0.14
N ASN A 30 -17.79 -3.81 0.74
CA ASN A 30 -18.39 -4.27 1.99
C ASN A 30 -17.40 -4.33 3.15
N GLY A 31 -16.46 -3.40 3.20
CA GLY A 31 -15.46 -3.34 4.25
C GLY A 31 -14.26 -4.25 4.06
N ASP A 32 -14.20 -4.95 2.94
CA ASP A 32 -13.09 -5.87 2.66
C ASP A 32 -11.91 -5.08 2.11
N ILE A 33 -10.94 -4.82 2.98
CA ILE A 33 -9.79 -3.99 2.60
C ILE A 33 -8.90 -4.70 1.58
N TYR A 34 -8.83 -6.02 1.62
CA TYR A 34 -8.05 -6.77 0.63
C TYR A 34 -8.64 -6.55 -0.76
N GLU A 35 -9.94 -6.72 -0.92
CA GLU A 35 -10.57 -6.51 -2.21
C GLU A 35 -10.46 -5.04 -2.66
N ALA A 36 -10.63 -4.11 -1.73
CA ALA A 36 -10.56 -2.69 -2.06
C ALA A 36 -9.17 -2.27 -2.51
N SER A 37 -8.11 -2.94 -2.03
CA SER A 37 -6.75 -2.52 -2.28
C SER A 37 -6.08 -3.19 -3.46
N ARG A 38 -6.66 -4.25 -4.03
CA ARG A 38 -5.96 -5.07 -5.01
C ARG A 38 -6.32 -4.79 -6.46
N HIS A 39 -7.43 -4.10 -6.74
CA HIS A 39 -7.99 -4.05 -8.10
C HIS A 39 -7.58 -2.83 -8.91
N GLU A 40 -7.12 -3.10 -10.13
CA GLU A 40 -7.16 -2.16 -11.26
C GLU A 40 -6.35 -0.89 -11.04
N TRP A 41 -5.09 -1.08 -10.68
CA TRP A 41 -4.18 0.04 -10.52
C TRP A 41 -3.45 0.35 -11.83
N ARG A 42 -3.28 1.62 -12.12
CA ARG A 42 -2.52 2.04 -13.31
C ARG A 42 -1.04 2.01 -12.97
N LEU A 43 -0.41 0.88 -13.22
CA LEU A 43 0.96 0.63 -12.84
C LEU A 43 1.72 -0.03 -13.98
N SER A 44 3.03 0.10 -13.96
CA SER A 44 3.91 -0.55 -14.92
C SER A 44 4.09 -2.02 -14.56
N ALA A 45 3.84 -2.91 -15.51
CA ALA A 45 4.05 -4.34 -15.29
C ALA A 45 5.50 -4.65 -14.91
N LYS A 46 6.44 -3.87 -15.46
CA LYS A 46 7.85 -4.05 -15.16
C LYS A 46 8.17 -3.69 -13.71
N ASN A 47 7.61 -2.57 -13.23
CA ASN A 47 7.97 -2.08 -11.91
C ASN A 47 7.28 -2.82 -10.77
N VAL A 48 6.04 -3.32 -10.99
CA VAL A 48 5.36 -4.05 -9.92
C VAL A 48 6.08 -5.34 -9.55
N LEU A 49 6.86 -5.90 -10.47
CA LEU A 49 7.62 -7.11 -10.20
C LEU A 49 8.81 -6.87 -9.26
N LYS A 50 9.16 -5.61 -9.03
CA LYS A 50 10.31 -5.27 -8.20
C LYS A 50 9.97 -5.10 -6.73
N VAL A 51 8.68 -5.03 -6.37
CA VAL A 51 8.29 -4.79 -4.98
C VAL A 51 7.99 -6.11 -4.27
N ASP A 52 8.31 -6.16 -3.00
CA ASP A 52 8.08 -7.33 -2.17
C ASP A 52 6.83 -7.18 -1.32
N TYR A 53 6.42 -5.95 -1.02
CA TYR A 53 5.31 -5.68 -0.12
C TYR A 53 4.43 -4.57 -0.67
N ALA A 54 3.13 -4.67 -0.42
CA ALA A 54 2.16 -3.61 -0.68
C ALA A 54 1.69 -3.05 0.66
N LEU A 55 1.99 -1.79 0.92
CA LEU A 55 1.54 -1.08 2.12
C LEU A 55 0.22 -0.40 1.81
N ILE A 56 -0.85 -0.82 2.46
CA ILE A 56 -2.18 -0.28 2.21
C ILE A 56 -2.44 0.84 3.21
N VAL A 57 -2.67 2.04 2.69
CA VAL A 57 -2.72 3.26 3.50
C VAL A 57 -4.09 3.90 3.37
N LEU A 58 -4.69 4.22 4.51
CA LEU A 58 -5.94 4.97 4.60
C LEU A 58 -5.71 6.17 5.50
N ASP A 59 -5.97 7.35 4.99
CA ASP A 59 -5.78 8.61 5.73
C ASP A 59 -4.38 8.74 6.32
N GLY A 60 -3.37 8.31 5.55
CA GLY A 60 -1.98 8.44 5.94
C GLY A 60 -1.46 7.38 6.89
N VAL A 61 -2.30 6.42 7.28
CA VAL A 61 -1.92 5.38 8.24
C VAL A 61 -1.96 4.03 7.56
N VAL A 62 -0.93 3.21 7.77
CA VAL A 62 -0.86 1.87 7.20
C VAL A 62 -1.89 0.98 7.88
N LYS A 63 -2.82 0.47 7.10
CA LYS A 63 -3.87 -0.41 7.63
C LYS A 63 -3.44 -1.86 7.63
N THR A 64 -2.68 -2.27 6.64
CA THR A 64 -2.17 -3.63 6.55
C THR A 64 -1.08 -3.68 5.48
N VAL A 65 -0.40 -4.82 5.40
CA VAL A 65 0.67 -5.05 4.42
C VAL A 65 0.47 -6.43 3.81
N TYR A 66 0.61 -6.50 2.49
CA TYR A 66 0.52 -7.77 1.76
C TYR A 66 1.86 -8.14 1.16
N THR A 67 2.08 -9.43 0.99
CA THR A 67 3.29 -9.98 0.38
C THR A 67 2.91 -11.13 -0.56
N ASP A 68 3.91 -11.77 -1.15
CA ASP A 68 3.72 -12.85 -2.13
C ASP A 68 2.81 -12.39 -3.25
N LEU A 69 3.13 -11.20 -3.79
CA LEU A 69 2.28 -10.52 -4.74
C LEU A 69 2.39 -11.15 -6.11
N THR A 70 1.24 -11.49 -6.70
CA THR A 70 1.13 -11.92 -8.08
C THR A 70 0.29 -10.88 -8.81
N TRP A 71 0.83 -10.29 -9.85
CA TRP A 71 0.16 -9.24 -10.61
C TRP A 71 -0.36 -9.78 -11.93
N PHE A 72 -1.56 -9.37 -12.28
CA PHE A 72 -2.18 -9.79 -13.54
C PHE A 72 -3.04 -8.66 -14.11
N PRO A 73 -3.22 -8.64 -15.44
CA PRO A 73 -4.01 -7.59 -16.06
C PRO A 73 -5.51 -7.79 -15.80
N GLU A 74 -6.18 -6.66 -15.57
CA GLU A 74 -7.63 -6.63 -15.43
C GLU A 74 -8.10 -5.28 -15.95
N ASN A 75 -8.93 -5.28 -17.00
CA ASN A 75 -9.45 -4.05 -17.59
C ASN A 75 -8.35 -3.04 -17.94
N LEU A 76 -7.28 -3.51 -18.57
CA LEU A 76 -6.14 -2.69 -19.02
C LEU A 76 -5.34 -2.09 -17.86
N ARG A 77 -5.55 -2.59 -16.65
CA ARG A 77 -4.81 -2.18 -15.46
C ARG A 77 -4.29 -3.40 -14.75
N LEU A 78 -3.60 -3.23 -13.65
CA LEU A 78 -3.03 -4.35 -12.92
C LEU A 78 -3.74 -4.56 -11.60
N THR A 79 -4.01 -5.82 -11.32
CA THR A 79 -4.61 -6.28 -10.07
C THR A 79 -3.63 -7.27 -9.43
N PHE A 80 -3.57 -7.30 -8.12
CA PHE A 80 -2.70 -8.27 -7.47
C PHE A 80 -3.48 -9.26 -6.62
N GLU A 81 -2.87 -10.42 -6.43
CA GLU A 81 -3.21 -11.36 -5.37
C GLU A 81 -2.03 -11.44 -4.43
N GLY A 82 -2.30 -11.56 -3.14
CA GLY A 82 -1.25 -11.66 -2.17
C GLY A 82 -1.79 -12.20 -0.85
N SER A 83 -0.92 -12.31 0.12
CA SER A 83 -1.28 -12.78 1.45
C SER A 83 -0.76 -11.78 2.49
N ALA A 84 -1.26 -11.90 3.72
CA ALA A 84 -0.81 -11.03 4.80
C ALA A 84 0.69 -11.17 5.00
N ALA A 85 1.37 -10.05 5.19
CA ALA A 85 2.81 -10.05 5.46
C ALA A 85 3.09 -10.74 6.80
N PRO A 86 4.33 -11.22 7.00
CA PRO A 86 4.68 -11.82 8.27
C PRO A 86 4.61 -10.83 9.42
N LYS A 87 4.46 -11.35 10.63
CA LYS A 87 4.29 -10.54 11.82
C LYS A 87 5.38 -9.48 11.98
N SER A 88 6.63 -9.82 11.65
CA SER A 88 7.73 -8.87 11.77
C SER A 88 7.52 -7.63 10.91
N ILE A 89 6.97 -7.79 9.73
CA ILE A 89 6.68 -6.68 8.81
C ILE A 89 5.43 -5.93 9.27
N LEU A 90 4.40 -6.66 9.69
CA LEU A 90 3.20 -6.01 10.20
C LEU A 90 3.51 -5.17 11.43
N ASP A 91 4.32 -5.70 12.35
CA ASP A 91 4.71 -4.96 13.55
C ASP A 91 5.51 -3.69 13.21
N LYS A 92 6.25 -3.73 12.11
CA LYS A 92 7.07 -2.62 11.71
C LYS A 92 6.25 -1.46 11.14
N TYR A 93 5.18 -1.74 10.44
CA TYR A 93 4.46 -0.72 9.67
C TYR A 93 2.99 -0.56 10.01
N MET A 94 2.29 -1.63 10.39
CA MET A 94 0.84 -1.59 10.54
C MET A 94 0.43 -0.67 11.69
N GLY A 95 -0.54 0.18 11.42
CA GLY A 95 -1.02 1.15 12.41
C GLY A 95 -0.19 2.40 12.52
N LYS A 96 0.86 2.55 11.72
CA LYS A 96 1.76 3.70 11.79
C LYS A 96 1.50 4.64 10.63
N ARG A 97 1.88 5.90 10.83
CA ARG A 97 1.67 6.96 9.84
C ARG A 97 2.83 7.00 8.85
N ILE A 98 2.50 7.14 7.58
CA ILE A 98 3.50 7.31 6.52
C ILE A 98 4.12 8.71 6.65
N PRO A 99 5.47 8.83 6.65
CA PRO A 99 6.11 10.13 6.68
C PRO A 99 5.77 10.97 5.45
N LEU A 100 5.76 12.28 5.63
CA LEU A 100 5.39 13.19 4.56
C LEU A 100 6.27 13.08 3.34
N ASN A 101 7.56 12.76 3.52
CA ASN A 101 8.46 12.64 2.39
C ASN A 101 8.10 11.50 1.44
N TYR A 102 7.24 10.58 1.86
CA TYR A 102 6.75 9.51 0.98
C TYR A 102 5.42 9.85 0.32
N VAL A 103 4.80 11.01 0.63
CA VAL A 103 3.47 11.34 0.09
C VAL A 103 3.43 12.75 -0.46
N LYS A 104 4.57 13.29 -0.85
CA LYS A 104 4.70 14.70 -1.12
C LYS A 104 4.36 15.10 -2.56
N ASP A 105 4.06 14.19 -3.43
CA ASP A 105 3.87 14.46 -4.86
C ASP A 105 2.44 14.83 -5.21
N ARG A 106 1.73 15.44 -4.31
CA ARG A 106 0.39 16.00 -4.53
C ARG A 106 -0.72 15.03 -4.73
N GLY A 107 -0.50 13.78 -4.50
CA GLY A 107 -1.57 12.82 -4.33
C GLY A 107 -2.45 12.52 -5.50
N LYS A 108 -2.07 12.87 -6.71
CA LYS A 108 -2.87 12.47 -7.85
C LYS A 108 -2.73 10.99 -8.15
N ASN A 109 -1.58 10.42 -7.84
CA ASN A 109 -1.36 9.01 -8.04
C ASN A 109 -1.53 8.30 -6.69
N PRO A 110 -2.47 7.36 -6.57
CA PRO A 110 -2.65 6.65 -5.30
C PRO A 110 -1.54 5.67 -4.98
N CYS A 111 -0.65 5.39 -5.93
CA CYS A 111 0.41 4.40 -5.75
C CYS A 111 1.78 5.07 -5.80
N ARG A 112 2.68 4.62 -4.94
CA ARG A 112 4.05 5.15 -4.91
C ARG A 112 5.03 4.04 -4.61
N TYR A 113 6.03 3.91 -5.47
CA TYR A 113 7.11 2.94 -5.25
C TYR A 113 8.13 3.46 -4.25
N VAL A 114 8.67 2.56 -3.45
CA VAL A 114 9.70 2.89 -2.47
C VAL A 114 10.83 1.87 -2.60
N ASN A 115 12.06 2.38 -2.66
CA ASN A 115 13.29 1.58 -2.68
C ASN A 115 13.46 0.70 -3.92
N ILE A 116 12.86 1.09 -5.04
CA ILE A 116 13.13 0.42 -6.31
C ILE A 116 13.57 1.45 -7.35
N ASN A 117 14.24 0.97 -8.38
CA ASN A 117 14.59 1.80 -9.53
C ASN A 117 13.44 1.81 -10.52
N ILE A 118 12.91 2.99 -10.78
CA ILE A 118 11.83 3.17 -11.76
C ILE A 118 12.47 3.67 -13.05
N LYS A 119 12.33 2.87 -14.08
CA LYS A 119 12.87 3.23 -15.38
C LYS A 119 11.83 3.14 -16.45
#